data_c8dc205c1731fefcfdf13516a4a13b39
#
_entry.id   c8dc205c1731fefcfdf13516a4a13b39
#
_cell.length_a   1.000
_cell.length_b   1.000
_cell.length_c   1.000
_cell.angle_alpha   90.00
_cell.angle_beta   90.00
_cell.angle_gamma   90.00
#
_symmetry.space_group_name_H-M   'P 1'
#
loop_
_entity.id
_entity.type
_entity.pdbx_description
1 polymer ?
#
loop_
_entity_poly.entity_id
_entity_poly.type
_entity_poly.pdbx_seq_one_letter_code
_entity_poly.pdbx_strand_id
1 'polypeptide(L)'
;MRIPFPSRIPLSYSCGFAVLLCIAQVLEGTSAVFTLLSFAFIVIATVAFNVAGGFTLPSGSYIFFYAVLAVILGLTYKAYLGEPADSNLAVPVTTMLVYVAGISAMLVSAWFKKLVLPSKSLLGETAACIDLDSASLGCMIVGAAIVLAGLLTVSGAGTAEDRYASSSGTLLSALNQVNQFLPLGIILGVTYQIKKSGGRRFLGTAVVVATVFSCLIFGIVGVSKQGFFEPIACIMIAAAALRYRFSAGQAAVFLIGIVFAVYYLVPYIQEGKQQVQGATFAESVENAYTLLTDLSSVRATNLADLQNAYEEEDYSIHYFNKPQGLFDRLQMISIDDALIDVTEQGHIFGLSPLLYDVYNLVPHFIWPNKPLIALGNLYSHEIGLAHYSTAGEDDTTTGISFSPTADAFHMAKWTGVLVVAPALWFVCFFVMDYVCGDTRRSPWGLLMVAMCSHIAPEQMLGGAFYLTTIGPMTVIFVSFLAAYVLPLIGNVLIKRSGAGVAATLRSHTAARTSRLRDERLP
;
A
#
# COMPACT_ATOMS: atom_id res chain seq x y z
N MET A 1 -23.98 2.44 -6.34
CA MET A 1 -22.81 3.36 -6.40
C MET A 1 -21.72 2.77 -7.27
N ARG A 2 -20.93 3.57 -8.01
CA ARG A 2 -19.73 3.11 -8.71
C ARG A 2 -18.53 3.85 -8.13
N ILE A 3 -17.43 3.14 -7.87
CA ILE A 3 -16.19 3.79 -7.50
C ILE A 3 -15.56 4.37 -8.77
N PRO A 4 -15.19 5.65 -8.77
CA PRO A 4 -14.57 6.27 -9.92
C PRO A 4 -13.16 5.69 -10.16
N PHE A 5 -12.86 5.38 -11.41
CA PHE A 5 -11.53 4.97 -11.87
C PHE A 5 -11.20 5.79 -13.13
N PRO A 6 -11.01 7.11 -12.97
CA PRO A 6 -10.90 8.02 -14.10
C PRO A 6 -9.54 7.93 -14.81
N SER A 7 -9.56 8.09 -16.12
CA SER A 7 -8.35 8.34 -16.91
C SER A 7 -7.93 9.80 -16.89
N ARG A 8 -8.86 10.70 -16.56
CA ARG A 8 -8.63 12.14 -16.43
C ARG A 8 -9.60 12.72 -15.40
N ILE A 9 -9.13 13.69 -14.64
CA ILE A 9 -9.93 14.52 -13.75
C ILE A 9 -10.09 15.87 -14.43
N PRO A 10 -11.34 16.37 -14.63
CA PRO A 10 -11.56 17.70 -15.18
C PRO A 10 -10.92 18.78 -14.30
N LEU A 11 -10.12 19.67 -14.88
CA LEU A 11 -9.45 20.74 -14.13
C LEU A 11 -10.44 21.64 -13.39
N SER A 12 -11.65 21.86 -13.94
CA SER A 12 -12.69 22.65 -13.29
C SER A 12 -13.08 22.11 -11.91
N TYR A 13 -13.15 20.79 -11.74
CA TYR A 13 -13.47 20.18 -10.43
C TYR A 13 -12.31 20.34 -9.45
N SER A 14 -11.08 20.14 -9.91
CA SER A 14 -9.90 20.30 -9.06
C SER A 14 -9.66 21.76 -8.67
N CYS A 15 -9.82 22.69 -9.62
CA CYS A 15 -9.75 24.13 -9.31
C CYS A 15 -10.87 24.55 -8.37
N GLY A 16 -12.10 24.08 -8.59
CA GLY A 16 -13.22 24.35 -7.68
C GLY A 16 -12.95 23.84 -6.27
N PHE A 17 -12.48 22.60 -6.14
CA PHE A 17 -12.07 22.03 -4.85
C PHE A 17 -10.93 22.84 -4.21
N ALA A 18 -9.87 23.16 -4.97
CA ALA A 18 -8.74 23.91 -4.47
C ALA A 18 -9.13 25.31 -3.99
N VAL A 19 -10.03 26.01 -4.73
CA VAL A 19 -10.57 27.31 -4.31
C VAL A 19 -11.36 27.19 -3.00
N LEU A 20 -12.24 26.19 -2.89
CA LEU A 20 -13.00 25.98 -1.65
C LEU A 20 -12.08 25.68 -0.46
N LEU A 21 -11.05 24.85 -0.66
CA LEU A 21 -10.07 24.56 0.37
C LEU A 21 -9.27 25.81 0.76
N CYS A 22 -8.85 26.63 -0.21
CA CYS A 22 -8.16 27.90 0.06
C CYS A 22 -9.03 28.87 0.87
N ILE A 23 -10.31 28.98 0.53
CA ILE A 23 -11.25 29.83 1.29
C ILE A 23 -11.34 29.33 2.74
N ALA A 24 -11.49 28.01 2.95
CA ALA A 24 -11.50 27.43 4.28
C ALA A 24 -10.20 27.73 5.04
N GLN A 25 -9.04 27.46 4.43
CA GLN A 25 -7.73 27.71 5.04
C GLN A 25 -7.52 29.19 5.42
N VAL A 26 -7.92 30.13 4.57
CA VAL A 26 -7.82 31.57 4.87
C VAL A 26 -8.74 31.97 6.02
N LEU A 27 -9.96 31.43 6.07
CA LEU A 27 -10.89 31.69 7.16
C LEU A 27 -10.38 31.18 8.51
N GLU A 28 -9.63 30.06 8.49
CA GLU A 28 -8.99 29.48 9.68
C GLU A 28 -7.65 30.14 10.06
N GLY A 29 -7.22 31.16 9.30
CA GLY A 29 -6.01 31.93 9.63
C GLY A 29 -4.72 31.43 9.00
N THR A 30 -4.77 30.50 8.05
CA THR A 30 -3.58 30.04 7.30
C THR A 30 -2.96 31.21 6.50
N SER A 31 -1.64 31.27 6.46
CA SER A 31 -0.92 32.30 5.69
C SER A 31 -1.23 32.25 4.20
N ALA A 32 -1.32 33.40 3.56
CA ALA A 32 -1.67 33.51 2.15
C ALA A 32 -0.67 32.78 1.23
N VAL A 33 0.61 32.76 1.59
CA VAL A 33 1.66 32.08 0.82
C VAL A 33 1.45 30.56 0.86
N PHE A 34 1.24 29.99 2.04
CA PHE A 34 0.99 28.55 2.20
C PHE A 34 -0.29 28.14 1.47
N THR A 35 -1.36 28.93 1.60
CA THR A 35 -2.63 28.67 0.90
C THR A 35 -2.46 28.69 -0.64
N LEU A 36 -1.71 29.66 -1.19
CA LEU A 36 -1.44 29.74 -2.62
C LEU A 36 -0.61 28.53 -3.10
N LEU A 37 0.37 28.10 -2.32
CA LEU A 37 1.17 26.93 -2.63
C LEU A 37 0.34 25.63 -2.57
N SER A 38 -0.57 25.52 -1.60
CA SER A 38 -1.54 24.42 -1.51
C SER A 38 -2.45 24.35 -2.74
N PHE A 39 -2.93 25.52 -3.21
CA PHE A 39 -3.69 25.61 -4.46
C PHE A 39 -2.86 25.13 -5.66
N ALA A 40 -1.64 25.66 -5.79
CA ALA A 40 -0.74 25.30 -6.89
C ALA A 40 -0.45 23.77 -6.90
N PHE A 41 -0.19 23.20 -5.72
CA PHE A 41 0.03 21.75 -5.56
C PHE A 41 -1.13 20.92 -6.11
N ILE A 42 -2.38 21.23 -5.70
CA ILE A 42 -3.59 20.48 -6.13
C ILE A 42 -3.79 20.57 -7.64
N VAL A 43 -3.62 21.76 -8.23
CA VAL A 43 -3.79 21.97 -9.66
C VAL A 43 -2.70 21.24 -10.45
N ILE A 44 -1.42 21.36 -10.05
CA ILE A 44 -0.30 20.68 -10.71
C ILE A 44 -0.44 19.16 -10.58
N ALA A 45 -0.84 18.66 -9.39
CA ALA A 45 -1.09 17.23 -9.17
C ALA A 45 -2.15 16.69 -10.14
N THR A 46 -3.24 17.44 -10.34
CA THR A 46 -4.27 17.06 -11.30
C THR A 46 -3.76 17.05 -12.74
N VAL A 47 -2.96 18.03 -13.13
CA VAL A 47 -2.33 18.07 -14.47
C VAL A 47 -1.37 16.89 -14.64
N ALA A 48 -0.53 16.62 -13.63
CA ALA A 48 0.41 15.51 -13.63
C ALA A 48 -0.31 14.15 -13.76
N PHE A 49 -1.36 13.93 -12.97
CA PHE A 49 -2.22 12.76 -13.07
C PHE A 49 -2.81 12.58 -14.49
N ASN A 50 -3.34 13.65 -15.07
CA ASN A 50 -3.93 13.63 -16.39
C ASN A 50 -2.89 13.36 -17.50
N VAL A 51 -1.70 13.95 -17.40
CA VAL A 51 -0.59 13.75 -18.34
C VAL A 51 -0.05 12.33 -18.25
N ALA A 52 0.04 11.78 -17.04
CA ALA A 52 0.46 10.39 -16.79
C ALA A 52 -0.51 9.35 -17.35
N GLY A 53 -1.78 9.72 -17.60
CA GLY A 53 -2.81 8.84 -18.13
C GLY A 53 -3.85 8.40 -17.07
N GLY A 54 -3.84 9.02 -15.91
CA GLY A 54 -4.73 8.69 -14.81
C GLY A 54 -4.59 7.26 -14.34
N PHE A 55 -5.67 6.68 -13.83
CA PHE A 55 -5.67 5.28 -13.40
C PHE A 55 -5.58 4.25 -14.55
N THR A 56 -5.54 4.68 -15.82
CA THR A 56 -5.30 3.74 -16.92
C THR A 56 -3.85 3.30 -17.04
N LEU A 57 -2.94 4.00 -16.40
CA LEU A 57 -1.53 3.67 -16.33
C LEU A 57 -1.04 3.70 -14.87
N PRO A 58 -0.13 2.80 -14.46
CA PRO A 58 0.41 2.76 -13.11
C PRO A 58 1.05 4.08 -12.65
N SER A 59 1.74 4.78 -13.53
CA SER A 59 2.36 6.08 -13.22
C SER A 59 1.33 7.14 -12.77
N GLY A 60 0.15 7.15 -13.36
CA GLY A 60 -0.93 8.04 -12.91
C GLY A 60 -1.43 7.67 -11.51
N SER A 61 -1.50 6.37 -11.20
CA SER A 61 -1.86 5.89 -9.86
C SER A 61 -0.83 6.31 -8.81
N TYR A 62 0.46 6.23 -9.13
CA TYR A 62 1.53 6.71 -8.26
C TYR A 62 1.34 8.19 -7.90
N ILE A 63 1.16 9.05 -8.91
CA ILE A 63 0.93 10.48 -8.72
C ILE A 63 -0.32 10.74 -7.87
N PHE A 64 -1.40 9.99 -8.11
CA PHE A 64 -2.65 10.14 -7.35
C PHE A 64 -2.46 9.78 -5.88
N PHE A 65 -1.90 8.61 -5.58
CA PHE A 65 -1.73 8.17 -4.19
C PHE A 65 -0.73 9.05 -3.44
N TYR A 66 0.36 9.45 -4.07
CA TYR A 66 1.27 10.44 -3.50
C TYR A 66 0.53 11.74 -3.17
N ALA A 67 -0.10 12.38 -4.15
CA ALA A 67 -0.71 13.69 -3.93
C ALA A 67 -1.84 13.66 -2.90
N VAL A 68 -2.69 12.62 -2.95
CA VAL A 68 -3.86 12.54 -2.06
C VAL A 68 -3.45 12.14 -0.65
N LEU A 69 -2.66 11.07 -0.48
CA LEU A 69 -2.37 10.51 0.84
C LEU A 69 -1.24 11.24 1.55
N ALA A 70 -0.24 11.78 0.83
CA ALA A 70 0.83 12.52 1.49
C ALA A 70 0.41 13.95 1.87
N VAL A 71 -0.42 14.63 1.05
CA VAL A 71 -0.65 16.08 1.19
C VAL A 71 -2.14 16.44 1.25
N ILE A 72 -2.94 16.14 0.21
CA ILE A 72 -4.29 16.70 0.06
C ILE A 72 -5.22 16.27 1.20
N LEU A 73 -5.13 15.04 1.65
CA LEU A 73 -5.98 14.53 2.72
C LEU A 73 -5.68 15.23 4.04
N GLY A 74 -4.40 15.44 4.38
CA GLY A 74 -3.98 16.20 5.56
C GLY A 74 -4.49 17.63 5.55
N LEU A 75 -4.27 18.36 4.45
CA LEU A 75 -4.76 19.73 4.26
C LEU A 75 -6.29 19.83 4.39
N THR A 76 -7.00 18.87 3.79
CA THR A 76 -8.48 18.85 3.81
C THR A 76 -9.00 18.55 5.21
N TYR A 77 -8.38 17.59 5.91
CA TYR A 77 -8.82 17.21 7.24
C TYR A 77 -8.53 18.32 8.27
N LYS A 78 -7.39 19.02 8.14
CA LYS A 78 -7.05 20.16 9.00
C LYS A 78 -8.04 21.32 8.83
N ALA A 79 -8.43 21.62 7.59
CA ALA A 79 -9.50 22.59 7.32
C ALA A 79 -10.86 22.12 7.88
N TYR A 80 -11.18 20.82 7.86
CA TYR A 80 -12.39 20.28 8.50
C TYR A 80 -12.38 20.45 10.02
N LEU A 81 -11.21 20.38 10.67
CA LEU A 81 -11.06 20.61 12.10
C LEU A 81 -11.10 22.09 12.49
N GLY A 82 -11.06 23.02 11.54
CA GLY A 82 -10.99 24.44 11.80
C GLY A 82 -9.62 24.90 12.28
N GLU A 83 -8.55 24.23 11.86
CA GLU A 83 -7.17 24.53 12.24
C GLU A 83 -6.41 25.18 11.08
N PRO A 84 -5.55 26.20 11.31
CA PRO A 84 -4.69 26.76 10.28
C PRO A 84 -3.80 25.69 9.66
N ALA A 85 -3.74 25.60 8.33
CA ALA A 85 -3.04 24.52 7.65
C ALA A 85 -1.51 24.57 7.82
N ASP A 86 -0.95 25.73 8.13
CA ASP A 86 0.46 25.96 8.40
C ASP A 86 0.83 25.94 9.89
N SER A 87 -0.14 25.72 10.79
CA SER A 87 0.15 25.57 12.21
C SER A 87 0.82 24.23 12.50
N ASN A 88 1.59 24.17 13.59
CA ASN A 88 2.34 22.99 14.04
C ASN A 88 3.39 22.50 13.01
N LEU A 89 3.95 23.42 12.22
CA LEU A 89 5.05 23.17 11.28
C LEU A 89 6.20 24.12 11.59
N ALA A 90 7.43 23.61 11.49
CA ALA A 90 8.65 24.39 11.72
C ALA A 90 8.98 25.31 10.52
N VAL A 91 8.87 24.79 9.31
CA VAL A 91 9.22 25.49 8.06
C VAL A 91 8.14 25.39 6.98
N PRO A 92 6.87 25.77 7.29
CA PRO A 92 5.69 25.46 6.49
C PRO A 92 5.77 25.90 5.02
N VAL A 93 6.35 27.06 4.75
CA VAL A 93 6.48 27.60 3.39
C VAL A 93 7.49 26.78 2.59
N THR A 94 8.63 26.43 3.18
CA THR A 94 9.65 25.59 2.51
C THR A 94 9.08 24.21 2.23
N THR A 95 8.37 23.62 3.18
CA THR A 95 7.72 22.31 3.04
C THR A 95 6.75 22.30 1.86
N MET A 96 5.86 23.29 1.77
CA MET A 96 4.96 23.39 0.63
C MET A 96 5.66 23.68 -0.70
N LEU A 97 6.76 24.46 -0.69
CA LEU A 97 7.58 24.66 -1.90
C LEU A 97 8.23 23.36 -2.36
N VAL A 98 8.74 22.54 -1.43
CA VAL A 98 9.30 21.22 -1.74
C VAL A 98 8.24 20.31 -2.36
N TYR A 99 7.02 20.28 -1.82
CA TYR A 99 5.91 19.52 -2.41
C TYR A 99 5.52 20.03 -3.80
N VAL A 100 5.41 21.34 -4.00
CA VAL A 100 5.09 21.94 -5.31
C VAL A 100 6.19 21.64 -6.32
N ALA A 101 7.45 21.72 -5.93
CA ALA A 101 8.58 21.36 -6.78
C ALA A 101 8.56 19.86 -7.13
N GLY A 102 8.33 18.99 -6.15
CA GLY A 102 8.27 17.55 -6.35
C GLY A 102 7.13 17.12 -7.28
N ILE A 103 5.92 17.63 -7.07
CA ILE A 103 4.80 17.31 -7.97
C ILE A 103 5.00 17.89 -9.39
N SER A 104 5.70 19.03 -9.51
CA SER A 104 6.09 19.59 -10.80
C SER A 104 7.14 18.71 -11.49
N ALA A 105 8.08 18.17 -10.73
CA ALA A 105 9.06 17.21 -11.22
C ALA A 105 8.40 15.90 -11.70
N MET A 106 7.40 15.39 -10.98
CA MET A 106 6.59 14.25 -11.43
C MET A 106 5.81 14.57 -12.73
N LEU A 107 5.27 15.79 -12.86
CA LEU A 107 4.62 16.25 -14.10
C LEU A 107 5.59 16.23 -15.27
N VAL A 108 6.78 16.76 -15.10
CA VAL A 108 7.84 16.79 -16.13
C VAL A 108 8.24 15.37 -16.50
N SER A 109 8.46 14.50 -15.52
CA SER A 109 8.78 13.08 -15.73
C SER A 109 7.69 12.34 -16.50
N ALA A 110 6.42 12.57 -16.14
CA ALA A 110 5.27 11.98 -16.84
C ALA A 110 5.14 12.50 -18.29
N TRP A 111 5.45 13.77 -18.51
CA TRP A 111 5.44 14.36 -19.85
C TRP A 111 6.54 13.77 -20.73
N PHE A 112 7.79 13.69 -20.26
CA PHE A 112 8.90 13.06 -20.98
C PHE A 112 8.62 11.58 -21.24
N LYS A 113 8.15 10.84 -20.25
CA LYS A 113 7.75 9.44 -20.40
C LYS A 113 6.75 9.27 -21.54
N LYS A 114 5.75 10.14 -21.64
CA LYS A 114 4.74 10.07 -22.71
C LYS A 114 5.33 10.20 -24.12
N LEU A 115 6.45 10.90 -24.28
CA LEU A 115 7.11 11.07 -25.58
C LEU A 115 7.85 9.80 -26.05
N VAL A 116 8.30 8.96 -25.12
CA VAL A 116 9.16 7.80 -25.41
C VAL A 116 8.48 6.45 -25.16
N LEU A 117 7.32 6.43 -24.50
CA LEU A 117 6.63 5.19 -24.15
C LEU A 117 6.15 4.45 -25.41
N PRO A 118 6.55 3.16 -25.62
CA PRO A 118 6.08 2.35 -26.73
C PRO A 118 4.55 2.12 -26.68
N SER A 119 3.95 1.93 -27.85
CA SER A 119 2.51 1.64 -27.95
C SER A 119 2.11 0.26 -27.42
N LYS A 120 3.05 -0.69 -27.39
CA LYS A 120 2.86 -2.04 -26.86
C LYS A 120 3.53 -2.18 -25.51
N SER A 121 2.80 -2.71 -24.53
CA SER A 121 3.34 -3.09 -23.23
C SER A 121 3.90 -4.52 -23.25
N LEU A 122 4.87 -4.79 -22.37
CA LEU A 122 5.53 -6.09 -22.28
C LEU A 122 4.55 -7.23 -21.95
N LEU A 123 3.67 -7.03 -20.98
CA LEU A 123 2.72 -8.04 -20.50
C LEU A 123 1.31 -7.92 -21.12
N GLY A 124 1.13 -7.01 -22.09
CA GLY A 124 -0.21 -6.75 -22.66
C GLY A 124 -0.86 -7.95 -23.33
N GLU A 125 -0.07 -8.76 -24.05
CA GLU A 125 -0.56 -9.95 -24.74
C GLU A 125 -0.79 -11.13 -23.79
N THR A 126 -0.03 -11.23 -22.70
CA THR A 126 -0.14 -12.29 -21.68
C THR A 126 -1.51 -12.29 -21.00
N ALA A 127 -2.12 -11.12 -20.84
CA ALA A 127 -3.44 -10.98 -20.20
C ALA A 127 -4.60 -11.55 -21.03
N ALA A 128 -4.43 -11.71 -22.34
CA ALA A 128 -5.49 -12.20 -23.23
C ALA A 128 -5.66 -13.72 -23.19
N CYS A 129 -4.62 -14.46 -22.81
CA CYS A 129 -4.56 -15.93 -22.88
C CYS A 129 -4.82 -16.63 -21.54
N ILE A 130 -5.10 -15.89 -20.46
CA ILE A 130 -5.17 -16.44 -19.11
C ILE A 130 -6.54 -17.04 -18.78
N ASP A 131 -6.56 -18.26 -18.22
CA ASP A 131 -7.71 -18.80 -17.50
C ASP A 131 -7.79 -18.18 -16.10
N LEU A 132 -8.62 -17.14 -15.97
CA LEU A 132 -8.73 -16.33 -14.76
C LEU A 132 -9.13 -17.12 -13.50
N ASP A 133 -9.98 -18.15 -13.63
CA ASP A 133 -10.45 -18.96 -12.49
C ASP A 133 -9.32 -19.80 -11.93
N SER A 134 -8.71 -20.61 -12.79
CA SER A 134 -7.62 -21.52 -12.41
C SER A 134 -6.37 -20.78 -11.97
N ALA A 135 -6.02 -19.66 -12.65
CA ALA A 135 -4.88 -18.83 -12.29
C ALA A 135 -5.09 -18.14 -10.93
N SER A 136 -6.30 -17.60 -10.68
CA SER A 136 -6.65 -17.00 -9.40
C SER A 136 -6.47 -17.98 -8.25
N LEU A 137 -7.05 -19.18 -8.39
CA LEU A 137 -6.97 -20.22 -7.36
C LEU A 137 -5.52 -20.69 -7.15
N GLY A 138 -4.77 -20.91 -8.24
CA GLY A 138 -3.36 -21.27 -8.17
C GLY A 138 -2.51 -20.22 -7.45
N CYS A 139 -2.71 -18.93 -7.78
CA CYS A 139 -2.03 -17.82 -7.11
C CYS A 139 -2.36 -17.77 -5.62
N MET A 140 -3.63 -17.89 -5.23
CA MET A 140 -4.05 -17.87 -3.82
C MET A 140 -3.40 -18.99 -3.02
N ILE A 141 -3.35 -20.20 -3.57
CA ILE A 141 -2.77 -21.39 -2.90
C ILE A 141 -1.27 -21.23 -2.75
N VAL A 142 -0.57 -20.89 -3.83
CA VAL A 142 0.89 -20.75 -3.79
C VAL A 142 1.29 -19.58 -2.90
N GLY A 143 0.60 -18.43 -3.01
CA GLY A 143 0.84 -17.29 -2.14
C GLY A 143 0.64 -17.62 -0.66
N ALA A 144 -0.46 -18.29 -0.32
CA ALA A 144 -0.72 -18.73 1.05
C ALA A 144 0.31 -19.76 1.55
N ALA A 145 0.73 -20.69 0.70
CA ALA A 145 1.74 -21.70 1.04
C ALA A 145 3.10 -21.07 1.33
N ILE A 146 3.53 -20.09 0.53
CA ILE A 146 4.79 -19.34 0.76
C ILE A 146 4.73 -18.61 2.11
N VAL A 147 3.62 -17.95 2.41
CA VAL A 147 3.41 -17.24 3.68
C VAL A 147 3.49 -18.21 4.86
N LEU A 148 2.74 -19.31 4.80
CA LEU A 148 2.74 -20.30 5.89
C LEU A 148 4.12 -20.93 6.07
N ALA A 149 4.83 -21.25 4.98
CA ALA A 149 6.19 -21.75 5.06
C ALA A 149 7.14 -20.72 5.71
N GLY A 150 6.99 -19.43 5.37
CA GLY A 150 7.75 -18.35 5.99
C GLY A 150 7.50 -18.25 7.50
N LEU A 151 6.24 -18.29 7.92
CA LEU A 151 5.86 -18.22 9.35
C LEU A 151 6.37 -19.40 10.18
N LEU A 152 6.43 -20.60 9.58
CA LEU A 152 6.93 -21.81 10.25
C LEU A 152 8.45 -21.86 10.35
N THR A 153 9.19 -21.11 9.53
CA THR A 153 10.65 -21.13 9.49
C THR A 153 11.29 -19.95 10.20
N VAL A 154 10.57 -18.82 10.34
CA VAL A 154 11.03 -17.64 11.07
C VAL A 154 10.59 -17.77 12.52
N SER A 155 11.41 -18.39 13.34
CA SER A 155 11.24 -18.42 14.79
C SER A 155 12.04 -17.28 15.42
N GLY A 156 11.34 -16.36 16.10
CA GLY A 156 11.96 -15.43 17.05
C GLY A 156 12.68 -14.21 16.47
N ALA A 157 12.26 -13.69 15.33
CA ALA A 157 12.87 -12.45 14.81
C ALA A 157 12.32 -11.22 15.55
N GLY A 158 13.17 -10.56 16.32
CA GLY A 158 12.82 -9.40 17.13
C GLY A 158 12.46 -8.15 16.33
N THR A 159 13.42 -7.50 15.73
CA THR A 159 13.23 -6.28 14.92
C THR A 159 12.95 -6.61 13.45
N ALA A 160 12.56 -5.62 12.64
CA ALA A 160 12.53 -5.78 11.19
C ALA A 160 13.91 -6.20 10.65
N GLU A 161 14.98 -5.69 11.25
CA GLU A 161 16.38 -6.06 10.95
C GLU A 161 16.67 -7.50 11.29
N ASP A 162 16.24 -7.97 12.46
CA ASP A 162 16.40 -9.37 12.88
C ASP A 162 15.60 -10.33 12.00
N ARG A 163 14.43 -9.92 11.52
CA ARG A 163 13.68 -10.67 10.50
C ARG A 163 14.43 -10.77 9.18
N TYR A 164 15.07 -9.70 8.76
CA TYR A 164 15.94 -9.72 7.57
C TYR A 164 17.22 -10.52 7.84
N ALA A 165 17.80 -10.45 9.02
CA ALA A 165 19.00 -11.18 9.39
C ALA A 165 18.74 -12.68 9.63
N SER A 166 17.69 -13.06 10.33
CA SER A 166 17.36 -14.45 10.63
C SER A 166 16.77 -15.23 9.45
N SER A 167 16.07 -14.54 8.52
CA SER A 167 15.64 -15.10 7.24
C SER A 167 16.69 -14.91 6.13
N SER A 168 17.77 -14.18 6.42
CA SER A 168 18.80 -13.87 5.46
C SER A 168 19.54 -15.14 5.02
N GLY A 169 19.43 -15.48 3.75
CA GLY A 169 20.16 -16.55 3.13
C GLY A 169 19.34 -17.76 2.69
N THR A 170 18.04 -17.82 2.91
CA THR A 170 17.22 -18.90 2.40
C THR A 170 16.50 -18.53 1.11
N LEU A 171 16.31 -19.51 0.22
CA LEU A 171 15.47 -19.36 -0.98
C LEU A 171 14.04 -18.89 -0.59
N LEU A 172 13.55 -19.29 0.57
CA LEU A 172 12.24 -18.91 1.08
C LEU A 172 12.16 -17.41 1.40
N SER A 173 13.24 -16.80 1.91
CA SER A 173 13.31 -15.35 2.11
C SER A 173 13.18 -14.59 0.78
N ALA A 174 13.89 -15.03 -0.25
CA ALA A 174 13.77 -14.46 -1.58
C ALA A 174 12.37 -14.64 -2.18
N LEU A 175 11.74 -15.79 -1.97
CA LEU A 175 10.36 -16.05 -2.40
C LEU A 175 9.34 -15.17 -1.64
N ASN A 176 9.54 -14.95 -0.34
CA ASN A 176 8.69 -14.04 0.43
C ASN A 176 8.80 -12.59 -0.06
N GLN A 177 9.99 -12.14 -0.43
CA GLN A 177 10.20 -10.79 -0.94
C GLN A 177 9.47 -10.52 -2.27
N VAL A 178 9.32 -11.55 -3.11
CA VAL A 178 8.60 -11.46 -4.39
C VAL A 178 7.17 -12.03 -4.32
N ASN A 179 6.66 -12.33 -3.12
CA ASN A 179 5.37 -12.99 -2.94
C ASN A 179 4.18 -12.04 -3.15
N GLN A 180 3.94 -11.67 -4.40
CA GLN A 180 2.74 -10.94 -4.83
C GLN A 180 1.65 -11.88 -5.39
N PHE A 181 1.76 -13.19 -5.14
CA PHE A 181 0.79 -14.16 -5.64
C PHE A 181 -0.58 -14.02 -4.99
N LEU A 182 -0.65 -13.78 -3.68
CA LEU A 182 -1.91 -13.66 -2.96
C LEU A 182 -2.70 -12.41 -3.36
N PRO A 183 -2.12 -11.20 -3.39
CA PRO A 183 -2.74 -10.00 -3.95
C PRO A 183 -3.20 -10.19 -5.41
N LEU A 184 -2.34 -10.76 -6.25
CA LEU A 184 -2.70 -11.03 -7.65
C LEU A 184 -3.85 -12.04 -7.75
N GLY A 185 -3.85 -13.10 -6.94
CA GLY A 185 -4.93 -14.08 -6.89
C GLY A 185 -6.27 -13.45 -6.56
N ILE A 186 -6.29 -12.53 -5.59
CA ILE A 186 -7.49 -11.76 -5.22
C ILE A 186 -7.97 -10.90 -6.41
N ILE A 187 -7.07 -10.15 -7.06
CA ILE A 187 -7.39 -9.32 -8.23
C ILE A 187 -7.97 -10.16 -9.37
N LEU A 188 -7.34 -11.29 -9.69
CA LEU A 188 -7.79 -12.22 -10.73
C LEU A 188 -9.16 -12.80 -10.40
N GLY A 189 -9.38 -13.21 -9.15
CA GLY A 189 -10.63 -13.78 -8.68
C GLY A 189 -11.80 -12.80 -8.73
N VAL A 190 -11.58 -11.54 -8.31
CA VAL A 190 -12.56 -10.46 -8.46
C VAL A 190 -12.87 -10.21 -9.93
N THR A 191 -11.83 -10.13 -10.77
CA THR A 191 -11.96 -9.94 -12.22
C THR A 191 -12.78 -11.06 -12.86
N TYR A 192 -12.51 -12.30 -12.50
CA TYR A 192 -13.25 -13.47 -12.96
C TYR A 192 -14.73 -13.40 -12.55
N GLN A 193 -15.02 -13.14 -11.27
CA GLN A 193 -16.39 -13.11 -10.76
C GLN A 193 -17.22 -12.00 -11.41
N ILE A 194 -16.65 -10.83 -11.62
CA ILE A 194 -17.35 -9.73 -12.30
C ILE A 194 -17.65 -10.11 -13.76
N LYS A 195 -16.67 -10.65 -14.49
CA LYS A 195 -16.84 -11.08 -15.89
C LYS A 195 -17.85 -12.22 -16.02
N LYS A 196 -17.72 -13.27 -15.22
CA LYS A 196 -18.61 -14.46 -15.22
C LYS A 196 -20.04 -14.11 -14.87
N SER A 197 -20.25 -13.21 -13.91
CA SER A 197 -21.61 -12.82 -13.48
C SER A 197 -22.23 -11.72 -14.32
N GLY A 198 -21.54 -11.19 -15.34
CA GLY A 198 -22.01 -10.02 -16.10
C GLY A 198 -22.17 -8.78 -15.22
N GLY A 199 -21.30 -8.60 -14.23
CA GLY A 199 -21.30 -7.46 -13.33
C GLY A 199 -22.30 -7.55 -12.16
N ARG A 200 -22.87 -8.73 -11.88
CA ARG A 200 -23.81 -8.93 -10.76
C ARG A 200 -23.12 -9.27 -9.44
N ARG A 201 -21.97 -9.92 -9.48
CA ARG A 201 -21.18 -10.35 -8.31
C ARG A 201 -19.72 -10.00 -8.51
N PHE A 202 -19.04 -9.57 -7.45
CA PHE A 202 -17.60 -9.25 -7.48
C PHE A 202 -16.77 -10.17 -6.58
N LEU A 203 -17.39 -10.82 -5.58
CA LEU A 203 -16.73 -11.76 -4.69
C LEU A 203 -17.18 -13.19 -4.98
N GLY A 204 -16.21 -14.11 -5.00
CA GLY A 204 -16.40 -15.55 -4.95
C GLY A 204 -15.89 -16.10 -3.63
N THR A 205 -16.27 -17.34 -3.28
CA THR A 205 -15.87 -17.97 -2.01
C THR A 205 -14.34 -18.01 -1.84
N ALA A 206 -13.60 -18.36 -2.89
CA ALA A 206 -12.13 -18.40 -2.83
C ALA A 206 -11.53 -17.01 -2.52
N VAL A 207 -12.06 -15.93 -3.14
CA VAL A 207 -11.61 -14.56 -2.88
C VAL A 207 -11.87 -14.17 -1.43
N VAL A 208 -13.05 -14.48 -0.89
CA VAL A 208 -13.39 -14.20 0.50
C VAL A 208 -12.43 -14.94 1.46
N VAL A 209 -12.21 -16.24 1.23
CA VAL A 209 -11.30 -17.05 2.05
C VAL A 209 -9.87 -16.50 2.00
N ALA A 210 -9.36 -16.18 0.81
CA ALA A 210 -8.02 -15.61 0.66
C ALA A 210 -7.89 -14.23 1.32
N THR A 211 -8.93 -13.39 1.22
CA THR A 211 -8.96 -12.08 1.88
C THR A 211 -8.96 -12.21 3.39
N VAL A 212 -9.83 -13.06 3.95
CA VAL A 212 -9.89 -13.33 5.38
C VAL A 212 -8.56 -13.91 5.88
N PHE A 213 -7.99 -14.89 5.18
CA PHE A 213 -6.68 -15.44 5.49
C PHE A 213 -5.60 -14.35 5.54
N SER A 214 -5.54 -13.50 4.52
CA SER A 214 -4.56 -12.41 4.46
C SER A 214 -4.75 -11.42 5.60
N CYS A 215 -5.99 -10.96 5.86
CA CYS A 215 -6.28 -10.05 6.97
C CYS A 215 -5.94 -10.66 8.34
N LEU A 216 -6.22 -11.94 8.55
CA LEU A 216 -5.90 -12.62 9.81
C LEU A 216 -4.39 -12.77 9.99
N ILE A 217 -3.70 -13.30 9.00
CA ILE A 217 -2.28 -13.63 9.14
C ILE A 217 -1.40 -12.38 9.13
N PHE A 218 -1.56 -11.50 8.14
CA PHE A 218 -0.72 -10.30 8.05
C PHE A 218 -1.26 -9.14 8.90
N GLY A 219 -2.58 -8.94 8.90
CA GLY A 219 -3.19 -7.81 9.58
C GLY A 219 -3.26 -8.01 11.09
N ILE A 220 -3.79 -9.15 11.54
CA ILE A 220 -4.05 -9.41 12.95
C ILE A 220 -2.84 -10.05 13.62
N VAL A 221 -2.41 -11.23 13.20
CA VAL A 221 -1.28 -11.92 13.84
C VAL A 221 0.05 -11.22 13.56
N GLY A 222 0.25 -10.73 12.33
CA GLY A 222 1.43 -9.96 11.93
C GLY A 222 1.40 -8.48 12.32
N VAL A 223 0.34 -8.02 12.97
CA VAL A 223 0.15 -6.64 13.47
C VAL A 223 0.53 -5.58 12.44
N SER A 224 0.09 -5.78 11.19
CA SER A 224 0.42 -4.92 10.06
C SER A 224 -0.81 -4.22 9.49
N LYS A 225 -0.79 -2.86 9.50
CA LYS A 225 -1.84 -2.06 8.83
C LYS A 225 -1.91 -2.38 7.34
N GLN A 226 -0.76 -2.44 6.68
CA GLN A 226 -0.66 -2.79 5.27
C GLN A 226 -1.26 -4.17 5.01
N GLY A 227 -0.86 -5.19 5.80
CA GLY A 227 -1.37 -6.56 5.67
C GLY A 227 -2.88 -6.68 5.84
N PHE A 228 -3.51 -5.78 6.60
CA PHE A 228 -4.95 -5.71 6.75
C PHE A 228 -5.63 -5.00 5.57
N PHE A 229 -5.11 -3.85 5.14
CA PHE A 229 -5.78 -3.03 4.13
C PHE A 229 -5.46 -3.45 2.68
N GLU A 230 -4.31 -4.03 2.40
CA GLU A 230 -3.88 -4.42 1.04
C GLU A 230 -4.87 -5.36 0.32
N PRO A 231 -5.35 -6.48 0.91
CA PRO A 231 -6.30 -7.36 0.23
C PRO A 231 -7.63 -6.66 -0.06
N ILE A 232 -8.07 -5.76 0.82
CA ILE A 232 -9.27 -4.94 0.63
C ILE A 232 -9.05 -3.94 -0.53
N ALA A 233 -7.89 -3.29 -0.57
CA ALA A 233 -7.51 -2.39 -1.65
C ALA A 233 -7.47 -3.12 -3.00
N CYS A 234 -6.92 -4.33 -3.06
CA CYS A 234 -6.92 -5.18 -4.26
C CYS A 234 -8.34 -5.45 -4.78
N ILE A 235 -9.29 -5.79 -3.89
CA ILE A 235 -10.70 -5.97 -4.24
C ILE A 235 -11.30 -4.68 -4.80
N MET A 236 -11.08 -3.55 -4.12
CA MET A 236 -11.67 -2.27 -4.48
C MET A 236 -11.10 -1.72 -5.80
N ILE A 237 -9.80 -1.84 -6.00
CA ILE A 237 -9.10 -1.44 -7.24
C ILE A 237 -9.63 -2.27 -8.43
N ALA A 238 -9.72 -3.59 -8.28
CA ALA A 238 -10.24 -4.47 -9.34
C ALA A 238 -11.71 -4.17 -9.65
N ALA A 239 -12.56 -3.98 -8.63
CA ALA A 239 -13.96 -3.64 -8.80
C ALA A 239 -14.16 -2.26 -9.45
N ALA A 240 -13.34 -1.26 -9.07
CA ALA A 240 -13.37 0.09 -9.65
C ALA A 240 -12.93 0.08 -11.13
N ALA A 241 -11.83 -0.60 -11.46
CA ALA A 241 -11.31 -0.72 -12.82
C ALA A 241 -12.32 -1.36 -13.78
N LEU A 242 -13.07 -2.36 -13.30
CA LEU A 242 -14.12 -3.05 -14.04
C LEU A 242 -15.51 -2.37 -13.94
N ARG A 243 -15.56 -1.18 -13.34
CA ARG A 243 -16.77 -0.36 -13.19
C ARG A 243 -17.94 -1.10 -12.52
N TYR A 244 -17.63 -1.95 -11.54
CA TYR A 244 -18.66 -2.66 -10.77
C TYR A 244 -19.64 -1.69 -10.09
N ARG A 245 -20.92 -2.08 -10.02
CA ARG A 245 -21.96 -1.28 -9.36
C ARG A 245 -22.25 -1.89 -7.99
N PHE A 246 -21.79 -1.21 -6.95
CA PHE A 246 -22.11 -1.59 -5.57
C PHE A 246 -23.58 -1.28 -5.27
N SER A 247 -24.28 -2.22 -4.64
CA SER A 247 -25.59 -1.98 -4.05
C SER A 247 -25.44 -1.10 -2.80
N ALA A 248 -26.54 -0.48 -2.37
CA ALA A 248 -26.55 0.33 -1.13
C ALA A 248 -26.14 -0.52 0.10
N GLY A 249 -26.63 -1.77 0.17
CA GLY A 249 -26.24 -2.69 1.25
C GLY A 249 -24.75 -3.04 1.27
N GLN A 250 -24.15 -3.30 0.09
CA GLN A 250 -22.71 -3.54 -0.01
C GLN A 250 -21.89 -2.31 0.40
N ALA A 251 -22.33 -1.11 -0.02
CA ALA A 251 -21.70 0.15 0.37
C ALA A 251 -21.79 0.39 1.89
N ALA A 252 -22.96 0.10 2.49
CA ALA A 252 -23.16 0.21 3.94
C ALA A 252 -22.27 -0.78 4.72
N VAL A 253 -22.22 -2.06 4.31
CA VAL A 253 -21.35 -3.06 4.95
C VAL A 253 -19.87 -2.64 4.85
N PHE A 254 -19.44 -2.13 3.69
CA PHE A 254 -18.09 -1.65 3.51
C PHE A 254 -17.78 -0.44 4.40
N LEU A 255 -18.71 0.52 4.49
CA LEU A 255 -18.55 1.68 5.38
C LEU A 255 -18.47 1.26 6.86
N ILE A 256 -19.36 0.36 7.31
CA ILE A 256 -19.32 -0.19 8.68
C ILE A 256 -17.98 -0.90 8.93
N GLY A 257 -17.49 -1.68 7.96
CA GLY A 257 -16.18 -2.34 8.05
C GLY A 257 -15.03 -1.35 8.17
N ILE A 258 -15.05 -0.25 7.42
CA ILE A 258 -14.04 0.82 7.53
C ILE A 258 -14.11 1.48 8.91
N VAL A 259 -15.30 1.86 9.37
CA VAL A 259 -15.48 2.48 10.70
C VAL A 259 -14.96 1.55 11.79
N PHE A 260 -15.31 0.26 11.74
CA PHE A 260 -14.80 -0.73 12.69
C PHE A 260 -13.27 -0.86 12.63
N ALA A 261 -12.70 -0.94 11.43
CA ALA A 261 -11.26 -1.04 11.25
C ALA A 261 -10.52 0.19 11.81
N VAL A 262 -11.00 1.38 11.49
CA VAL A 262 -10.41 2.64 11.98
C VAL A 262 -10.55 2.77 13.50
N TYR A 263 -11.70 2.40 14.05
CA TYR A 263 -12.01 2.64 15.46
C TYR A 263 -11.39 1.61 16.41
N TYR A 264 -11.25 0.35 15.97
CA TYR A 264 -10.76 -0.75 16.81
C TYR A 264 -9.47 -1.38 16.29
N LEU A 265 -9.36 -1.65 14.98
CA LEU A 265 -8.21 -2.40 14.46
C LEU A 265 -6.96 -1.53 14.30
N VAL A 266 -7.10 -0.23 14.04
CA VAL A 266 -5.93 0.66 13.99
C VAL A 266 -5.27 0.79 15.37
N PRO A 267 -5.99 1.10 16.47
CA PRO A 267 -5.45 1.03 17.84
C PRO A 267 -4.87 -0.33 18.19
N TYR A 268 -5.58 -1.42 17.87
CA TYR A 268 -5.08 -2.79 18.04
C TYR A 268 -3.70 -3.01 17.41
N ILE A 269 -3.52 -2.56 16.14
CA ILE A 269 -2.26 -2.73 15.44
C ILE A 269 -1.16 -1.82 16.02
N GLN A 270 -1.50 -0.65 16.54
CA GLN A 270 -0.53 0.24 17.18
C GLN A 270 0.01 -0.36 18.47
N GLU A 271 -0.87 -0.82 19.34
CA GLU A 271 -0.53 -1.44 20.61
C GLU A 271 0.18 -2.80 20.43
N GLY A 272 -0.34 -3.63 19.53
CA GLY A 272 0.22 -4.95 19.29
C GLY A 272 1.64 -4.96 18.74
N LYS A 273 2.08 -3.89 18.06
CA LYS A 273 3.46 -3.80 17.54
C LYS A 273 4.52 -3.93 18.62
N GLN A 274 4.29 -3.36 19.79
CA GLN A 274 5.22 -3.43 20.93
C GLN A 274 5.32 -4.85 21.48
N GLN A 275 4.23 -5.62 21.45
CA GLN A 275 4.14 -6.96 22.01
C GLN A 275 4.65 -8.07 21.06
N VAL A 276 4.71 -7.80 19.76
CA VAL A 276 5.14 -8.79 18.74
C VAL A 276 6.63 -8.76 18.48
N GLN A 277 7.35 -7.74 18.96
CA GLN A 277 8.79 -7.69 18.83
C GLN A 277 9.45 -8.87 19.57
N GLY A 278 10.19 -9.72 18.84
CA GLY A 278 10.83 -10.91 19.38
C GLY A 278 9.94 -12.13 19.63
N ALA A 279 8.64 -12.01 19.40
CA ALA A 279 7.71 -13.10 19.66
C ALA A 279 7.76 -14.19 18.57
N THR A 280 7.63 -15.44 18.98
CA THR A 280 7.41 -16.58 18.07
C THR A 280 6.01 -16.47 17.44
N PHE A 281 5.76 -17.25 16.39
CA PHE A 281 4.42 -17.28 15.78
C PHE A 281 3.32 -17.69 16.77
N ALA A 282 3.60 -18.64 17.67
CA ALA A 282 2.65 -19.09 18.70
C ALA A 282 2.34 -17.97 19.69
N GLU A 283 3.35 -17.26 20.18
CA GLU A 283 3.22 -16.10 21.07
C GLU A 283 2.48 -14.96 20.36
N SER A 284 2.75 -14.71 19.08
CA SER A 284 2.02 -13.71 18.29
C SER A 284 0.54 -14.04 18.16
N VAL A 285 0.17 -15.31 18.02
CA VAL A 285 -1.23 -15.75 18.01
C VAL A 285 -1.88 -15.59 19.38
N GLU A 286 -1.18 -15.90 20.47
CA GLU A 286 -1.66 -15.73 21.84
C GLU A 286 -1.84 -14.25 22.18
N ASN A 287 -0.87 -13.40 21.84
CA ASN A 287 -0.97 -11.95 22.00
C ASN A 287 -2.14 -11.37 21.20
N ALA A 288 -2.30 -11.81 19.93
CA ALA A 288 -3.43 -11.41 19.10
C ALA A 288 -4.76 -11.80 19.74
N TYR A 289 -4.88 -13.01 20.29
CA TYR A 289 -6.09 -13.46 20.97
C TYR A 289 -6.37 -12.61 22.21
N THR A 290 -5.37 -12.34 23.04
CA THR A 290 -5.48 -11.52 24.26
C THR A 290 -5.96 -10.10 23.92
N LEU A 291 -5.32 -9.44 22.95
CA LEU A 291 -5.71 -8.10 22.54
C LEU A 291 -7.12 -8.04 21.90
N LEU A 292 -7.51 -9.07 21.14
CA LEU A 292 -8.84 -9.13 20.52
C LEU A 292 -9.97 -9.35 21.52
N THR A 293 -9.71 -9.97 22.67
CA THR A 293 -10.72 -10.20 23.71
C THR A 293 -11.12 -8.94 24.46
N ASP A 294 -10.26 -7.89 24.44
CA ASP A 294 -10.55 -6.60 25.08
C ASP A 294 -10.16 -5.40 24.21
N LEU A 295 -10.74 -5.32 23.03
CA LEU A 295 -10.52 -4.22 22.09
C LEU A 295 -10.87 -2.84 22.65
N SER A 296 -11.78 -2.77 23.62
CA SER A 296 -12.17 -1.51 24.25
C SER A 296 -11.09 -0.97 25.17
N SER A 297 -10.45 -1.83 25.96
CA SER A 297 -9.30 -1.48 26.81
C SER A 297 -8.08 -1.10 25.94
N VAL A 298 -7.76 -1.93 24.94
CA VAL A 298 -6.67 -1.65 23.97
C VAL A 298 -6.81 -0.27 23.34
N ARG A 299 -8.03 0.08 22.94
CA ARG A 299 -8.31 1.41 22.38
C ARG A 299 -8.15 2.51 23.43
N ALA A 300 -8.60 2.29 24.67
CA ALA A 300 -8.49 3.30 25.72
C ALA A 300 -7.02 3.56 26.08
N THR A 301 -6.21 2.49 26.21
CA THR A 301 -4.76 2.59 26.42
C THR A 301 -4.09 3.36 25.29
N ASN A 302 -4.33 2.95 24.03
CA ASN A 302 -3.75 3.61 22.88
C ASN A 302 -4.11 5.11 22.79
N LEU A 303 -5.34 5.49 23.15
CA LEU A 303 -5.73 6.89 23.19
C LEU A 303 -5.03 7.66 24.31
N ALA A 304 -4.84 7.05 25.48
CA ALA A 304 -4.11 7.66 26.58
C ALA A 304 -2.63 7.85 26.21
N ASP A 305 -1.99 6.84 25.61
CA ASP A 305 -0.60 6.92 25.15
C ASP A 305 -0.41 8.00 24.08
N LEU A 306 -1.34 8.09 23.13
CA LEU A 306 -1.32 9.16 22.12
C LEU A 306 -1.50 10.54 22.76
N GLN A 307 -2.35 10.69 23.78
CA GLN A 307 -2.52 11.95 24.49
C GLN A 307 -1.25 12.35 25.25
N ASN A 308 -0.64 11.40 25.95
CA ASN A 308 0.61 11.62 26.67
C ASN A 308 1.74 12.02 25.68
N ALA A 309 1.86 11.32 24.56
CA ALA A 309 2.83 11.65 23.52
C ALA A 309 2.63 13.08 22.96
N TYR A 310 1.38 13.54 22.80
CA TYR A 310 1.09 14.90 22.37
C TYR A 310 1.43 15.97 23.43
N GLU A 311 1.50 15.60 24.71
CA GLU A 311 1.87 16.51 25.79
C GLU A 311 3.39 16.58 26.02
N GLU A 312 4.12 15.52 25.67
CA GLU A 312 5.56 15.35 25.96
C GLU A 312 6.46 15.64 24.75
N GLU A 313 5.96 15.47 23.51
CA GLU A 313 6.77 15.61 22.30
C GLU A 313 6.73 17.03 21.71
N ASP A 314 7.79 17.35 20.98
CA ASP A 314 7.94 18.61 20.25
C ASP A 314 6.81 18.75 19.20
N TYR A 315 6.12 19.88 19.23
CA TYR A 315 4.96 20.20 18.37
C TYR A 315 5.23 20.02 16.87
N SER A 316 6.48 20.04 16.45
CA SER A 316 6.90 19.90 15.04
C SER A 316 6.59 18.53 14.40
N ILE A 317 6.27 17.51 15.21
CA ILE A 317 6.00 16.16 14.72
C ILE A 317 4.49 15.91 14.54
N HIS A 318 3.64 16.69 15.18
CA HIS A 318 2.19 16.54 15.14
C HIS A 318 1.53 17.58 14.22
N TYR A 319 0.81 17.10 13.19
CA TYR A 319 0.14 18.02 12.28
C TYR A 319 -1.13 18.64 12.87
N PHE A 320 -1.90 17.88 13.63
CA PHE A 320 -3.16 18.29 14.24
C PHE A 320 -2.94 18.72 15.70
N ASN A 321 -3.82 19.59 16.23
CA ASN A 321 -3.74 20.06 17.61
C ASN A 321 -4.09 18.98 18.64
N LYS A 322 -4.75 17.90 18.21
CA LYS A 322 -5.14 16.74 19.05
C LYS A 322 -4.97 15.46 18.27
N PRO A 323 -4.76 14.32 18.94
CA PRO A 323 -4.68 13.01 18.27
C PRO A 323 -5.91 12.72 17.43
N GLN A 324 -5.70 12.40 16.15
CA GLN A 324 -6.74 12.06 15.19
C GLN A 324 -6.71 10.57 14.77
N GLY A 325 -5.88 9.76 15.43
CA GLY A 325 -5.76 8.32 15.22
C GLY A 325 -5.26 7.96 13.82
N LEU A 326 -6.11 7.42 12.96
CA LEU A 326 -5.71 7.08 11.60
C LEU A 326 -5.28 8.31 10.77
N PHE A 327 -5.94 9.46 10.96
CA PHE A 327 -5.66 10.66 10.17
C PHE A 327 -4.28 11.25 10.46
N ASP A 328 -3.72 11.05 11.65
CA ASP A 328 -2.32 11.40 11.94
C ASP A 328 -1.34 10.68 11.02
N ARG A 329 -1.73 9.51 10.52
CA ARG A 329 -0.93 8.64 9.64
C ARG A 329 -1.28 8.75 8.15
N LEU A 330 -2.38 9.41 7.80
CA LEU A 330 -2.80 9.62 6.40
C LEU A 330 -2.39 11.00 5.90
N GLN A 331 -1.26 11.48 6.35
CA GLN A 331 -0.57 12.68 5.89
C GLN A 331 0.93 12.54 6.18
N MET A 332 1.74 13.19 5.39
CA MET A 332 3.20 13.19 5.57
C MET A 332 3.73 14.58 5.91
N ILE A 333 2.84 15.58 6.03
CA ILE A 333 3.22 17.01 6.06
C ILE A 333 4.09 17.34 7.27
N SER A 334 3.69 16.92 8.48
CA SER A 334 4.44 17.26 9.70
C SER A 334 5.78 16.53 9.78
N ILE A 335 5.79 15.26 9.40
CA ILE A 335 7.01 14.45 9.42
C ILE A 335 8.00 14.92 8.36
N ASP A 336 7.51 15.23 7.18
CA ASP A 336 8.31 15.80 6.09
C ASP A 336 8.82 17.20 6.45
N ASP A 337 8.00 18.00 7.14
CA ASP A 337 8.39 19.33 7.64
C ASP A 337 9.57 19.24 8.62
N ALA A 338 9.52 18.31 9.56
CA ALA A 338 10.62 18.05 10.50
C ALA A 338 11.92 17.65 9.76
N LEU A 339 11.83 16.79 8.74
CA LEU A 339 12.99 16.41 7.94
C LEU A 339 13.53 17.59 7.11
N ILE A 340 12.64 18.41 6.55
CA ILE A 340 13.02 19.60 5.78
C ILE A 340 13.68 20.64 6.68
N ASP A 341 13.19 20.83 7.91
CA ASP A 341 13.79 21.75 8.88
C ASP A 341 15.22 21.35 9.23
N VAL A 342 15.44 20.08 9.58
CA VAL A 342 16.78 19.53 9.84
C VAL A 342 17.70 19.69 8.60
N THR A 343 17.15 19.51 7.40
CA THR A 343 17.87 19.72 6.15
C THR A 343 18.27 21.19 5.94
N GLU A 344 17.40 22.14 6.27
CA GLU A 344 17.71 23.58 6.20
C GLU A 344 18.82 23.95 7.18
N GLN A 345 18.90 23.31 8.35
CA GLN A 345 19.98 23.46 9.34
C GLN A 345 21.31 22.88 8.84
N GLY A 346 21.35 22.20 7.72
CA GLY A 346 22.58 21.73 7.05
C GLY A 346 22.83 20.22 7.14
N HIS A 347 21.95 19.47 7.75
CA HIS A 347 22.03 18.01 7.81
C HIS A 347 21.54 17.41 6.49
N ILE A 348 22.40 16.73 5.77
CA ILE A 348 22.11 16.08 4.48
C ILE A 348 22.84 14.73 4.39
N PHE A 349 22.13 13.71 3.92
CA PHE A 349 22.68 12.36 3.76
C PHE A 349 23.45 12.16 2.43
N GLY A 350 23.38 13.09 1.50
CA GLY A 350 23.88 12.89 0.14
C GLY A 350 23.10 11.78 -0.57
N LEU A 351 23.75 11.10 -1.50
CA LEU A 351 23.14 9.99 -2.25
C LEU A 351 23.24 8.63 -1.55
N SER A 352 23.69 8.59 -0.28
CA SER A 352 23.85 7.32 0.45
C SER A 352 22.57 6.50 0.58
N PRO A 353 21.36 7.06 0.80
CA PRO A 353 20.13 6.26 0.83
C PRO A 353 19.88 5.49 -0.48
N LEU A 354 20.09 6.13 -1.64
CA LEU A 354 19.97 5.44 -2.92
C LEU A 354 21.06 4.37 -3.14
N LEU A 355 22.25 4.59 -2.61
CA LEU A 355 23.30 3.58 -2.67
C LEU A 355 22.93 2.34 -1.85
N TYR A 356 22.30 2.53 -0.69
CA TYR A 356 21.79 1.43 0.12
C TYR A 356 20.67 0.66 -0.58
N ASP A 357 19.79 1.35 -1.32
CA ASP A 357 18.79 0.71 -2.16
C ASP A 357 19.43 -0.15 -3.26
N VAL A 358 20.53 0.32 -3.86
CA VAL A 358 21.31 -0.48 -4.82
C VAL A 358 21.91 -1.73 -4.16
N TYR A 359 22.45 -1.62 -2.94
CA TYR A 359 22.92 -2.79 -2.21
C TYR A 359 21.78 -3.78 -1.92
N ASN A 360 20.59 -3.28 -1.65
CA ASN A 360 19.40 -4.11 -1.39
C ASN A 360 18.90 -4.88 -2.62
N LEU A 361 19.30 -4.51 -3.86
CA LEU A 361 19.03 -5.32 -5.05
C LEU A 361 19.73 -6.68 -5.01
N VAL A 362 20.88 -6.76 -4.34
CA VAL A 362 21.63 -8.03 -4.25
C VAL A 362 21.05 -8.86 -3.11
N PRO A 363 20.47 -10.05 -3.40
CA PRO A 363 19.96 -10.93 -2.35
C PRO A 363 21.05 -11.35 -1.35
N HIS A 364 20.66 -11.48 -0.08
CA HIS A 364 21.59 -11.86 1.00
C HIS A 364 22.29 -13.20 0.78
N PHE A 365 21.64 -14.15 0.09
CA PHE A 365 22.27 -15.45 -0.21
C PHE A 365 23.41 -15.34 -1.24
N ILE A 366 23.44 -14.24 -2.03
CA ILE A 366 24.54 -13.94 -2.97
C ILE A 366 25.63 -13.12 -2.26
N TRP A 367 25.22 -12.18 -1.39
CA TRP A 367 26.13 -11.32 -0.62
C TRP A 367 25.77 -11.36 0.88
N PRO A 368 26.21 -12.41 1.62
CA PRO A 368 25.85 -12.62 3.03
C PRO A 368 26.28 -11.48 3.96
N ASN A 369 27.41 -10.85 3.67
CA ASN A 369 28.01 -9.79 4.48
C ASN A 369 27.63 -8.37 4.00
N LYS A 370 26.54 -8.21 3.24
CA LYS A 370 26.10 -6.87 2.84
C LYS A 370 25.67 -6.07 4.07
N PRO A 371 25.95 -4.75 4.11
CA PRO A 371 25.48 -3.91 5.21
C PRO A 371 23.95 -3.96 5.29
N LEU A 372 23.44 -4.20 6.50
CA LEU A 372 22.03 -4.09 6.84
C LEU A 372 21.82 -2.68 7.38
N ILE A 373 21.04 -1.88 6.68
CA ILE A 373 20.75 -0.50 7.07
C ILE A 373 19.25 -0.33 7.12
N ALA A 374 18.73 -0.09 8.32
CA ALA A 374 17.34 0.30 8.55
C ALA A 374 17.21 1.80 8.29
N LEU A 375 16.97 2.18 7.02
CA LEU A 375 16.82 3.58 6.65
C LEU A 375 15.79 4.30 7.54
N GLY A 376 14.64 3.67 7.82
CA GLY A 376 13.62 4.28 8.68
C GLY A 376 14.12 4.61 10.08
N ASN A 377 14.99 3.79 10.65
CA ASN A 377 15.59 4.05 11.96
C ASN A 377 16.66 5.15 11.86
N LEU A 378 17.53 5.11 10.83
CA LEU A 378 18.49 6.17 10.58
C LEU A 378 17.83 7.55 10.49
N TYR A 379 16.71 7.65 9.76
CA TYR A 379 15.95 8.89 9.65
C TYR A 379 15.24 9.27 10.96
N SER A 380 14.83 8.30 11.79
CA SER A 380 14.26 8.59 13.11
C SER A 380 15.26 9.27 14.03
N HIS A 381 16.52 8.86 14.00
CA HIS A 381 17.60 9.54 14.72
C HIS A 381 17.85 10.95 14.18
N GLU A 382 17.77 11.14 12.87
CA GLU A 382 18.03 12.42 12.23
C GLU A 382 17.03 13.51 12.65
N ILE A 383 15.76 13.16 12.81
CA ILE A 383 14.72 14.11 13.26
C ILE A 383 14.48 14.08 14.78
N GLY A 384 15.31 13.35 15.56
CA GLY A 384 15.23 13.31 17.02
C GLY A 384 14.12 12.44 17.62
N LEU A 385 13.43 11.61 16.82
CA LEU A 385 12.42 10.65 17.32
C LEU A 385 13.04 9.42 17.98
N ALA A 386 14.21 8.99 17.52
CA ALA A 386 14.98 7.94 18.15
C ALA A 386 16.16 8.56 18.87
N HIS A 387 16.43 8.13 20.10
CA HIS A 387 17.51 8.69 20.90
C HIS A 387 18.73 7.77 20.89
N TYR A 388 19.92 8.37 20.76
CA TYR A 388 21.17 7.68 21.08
C TYR A 388 21.31 7.62 22.59
N SER A 389 21.26 6.41 23.15
CA SER A 389 21.44 6.24 24.60
C SER A 389 22.88 6.51 25.00
N THR A 390 23.06 7.34 26.02
CA THR A 390 24.36 7.52 26.69
C THR A 390 24.83 6.26 27.42
N ALA A 391 23.96 5.27 27.60
CA ALA A 391 24.24 3.98 28.27
C ALA A 391 24.61 2.85 27.29
N GLY A 392 24.65 3.10 25.97
CA GLY A 392 25.12 2.13 24.96
C GLY A 392 24.03 1.24 24.34
N GLU A 393 22.77 1.47 24.66
CA GLU A 393 21.64 0.84 23.98
C GLU A 393 20.94 1.89 23.10
N ASP A 394 21.32 1.99 21.83
CA ASP A 394 20.66 2.86 20.86
C ASP A 394 19.27 2.33 20.54
N ASP A 395 18.29 3.23 20.37
CA ASP A 395 16.98 2.83 19.90
C ASP A 395 17.04 2.37 18.43
N THR A 396 17.05 1.06 18.22
CA THR A 396 17.01 0.42 16.92
C THR A 396 15.59 0.04 16.48
N THR A 397 14.57 0.33 17.30
CA THR A 397 13.19 -0.14 17.11
C THR A 397 12.31 0.89 16.42
N THR A 398 12.57 2.18 16.66
CA THR A 398 11.82 3.27 16.05
C THR A 398 12.21 3.44 14.59
N GLY A 399 11.24 3.28 13.72
CA GLY A 399 11.40 3.48 12.29
C GLY A 399 10.32 4.38 11.72
N ILE A 400 10.71 5.35 10.94
CA ILE A 400 9.84 6.33 10.31
C ILE A 400 9.98 6.32 8.79
N SER A 401 8.92 6.73 8.10
CA SER A 401 8.89 6.88 6.65
C SER A 401 8.57 8.31 6.27
N PHE A 402 9.10 8.74 5.14
CA PHE A 402 8.89 10.09 4.58
C PHE A 402 8.34 10.02 3.16
N SER A 403 7.81 11.14 2.68
CA SER A 403 7.45 11.24 1.28
C SER A 403 8.71 11.24 0.39
N PRO A 404 8.60 10.78 -0.86
CA PRO A 404 9.74 10.77 -1.78
C PRO A 404 10.29 12.16 -2.11
N THR A 405 9.51 13.22 -1.90
CA THR A 405 9.95 14.60 -2.14
C THR A 405 10.76 15.16 -1.00
N ALA A 406 10.36 14.91 0.24
CA ALA A 406 11.11 15.33 1.42
C ALA A 406 12.45 14.57 1.51
N ASP A 407 12.43 13.27 1.24
CA ASP A 407 13.63 12.45 1.15
C ASP A 407 14.60 12.95 0.07
N ALA A 408 14.10 13.26 -1.13
CA ALA A 408 14.92 13.86 -2.19
C ALA A 408 15.53 15.20 -1.77
N PHE A 409 14.78 16.02 -1.03
CA PHE A 409 15.27 17.28 -0.49
C PHE A 409 16.34 17.05 0.57
N HIS A 410 16.15 16.10 1.46
CA HIS A 410 17.14 15.74 2.48
C HIS A 410 18.43 15.15 1.88
N MET A 411 18.36 14.43 0.77
CA MET A 411 19.55 13.92 0.10
C MET A 411 20.44 15.04 -0.47
N ALA A 412 19.88 16.04 -1.14
CA ALA A 412 20.69 17.04 -1.86
C ALA A 412 19.96 18.39 -2.03
N LYS A 413 19.11 18.77 -1.09
CA LYS A 413 18.29 20.00 -1.15
C LYS A 413 17.58 20.10 -2.52
N TRP A 414 17.57 21.28 -3.11
CA TRP A 414 16.90 21.54 -4.38
C TRP A 414 17.45 20.70 -5.54
N THR A 415 18.73 20.32 -5.54
CA THR A 415 19.29 19.41 -6.55
C THR A 415 18.66 18.02 -6.46
N GLY A 416 18.39 17.55 -5.25
CA GLY A 416 17.67 16.29 -5.02
C GLY A 416 16.28 16.31 -5.66
N VAL A 417 15.49 17.35 -5.39
CA VAL A 417 14.11 17.47 -5.87
C VAL A 417 14.02 17.77 -7.36
N LEU A 418 14.93 18.61 -7.90
CA LEU A 418 14.82 19.12 -9.29
C LEU A 418 15.63 18.34 -10.31
N VAL A 419 16.56 17.49 -9.89
CA VAL A 419 17.44 16.71 -10.80
C VAL A 419 17.36 15.21 -10.50
N VAL A 420 17.67 14.79 -9.25
CA VAL A 420 17.76 13.37 -8.89
C VAL A 420 16.40 12.70 -8.95
N ALA A 421 15.42 13.24 -8.25
CA ALA A 421 14.08 12.66 -8.19
C ALA A 421 13.36 12.63 -9.55
N PRO A 422 13.36 13.69 -10.40
CA PRO A 422 12.76 13.62 -11.74
C PRO A 422 13.39 12.56 -12.62
N ALA A 423 14.72 12.39 -12.56
CA ALA A 423 15.40 11.34 -13.33
C ALA A 423 14.92 9.95 -12.91
N LEU A 424 14.81 9.70 -11.61
CA LEU A 424 14.32 8.43 -11.08
C LEU A 424 12.82 8.23 -11.40
N TRP A 425 11.96 9.24 -11.20
CA TRP A 425 10.54 9.14 -11.57
C TRP A 425 10.32 8.94 -13.06
N PHE A 426 11.13 9.54 -13.93
CA PHE A 426 11.04 9.28 -15.35
C PHE A 426 11.25 7.79 -15.67
N VAL A 427 12.32 7.19 -15.12
CA VAL A 427 12.61 5.75 -15.32
C VAL A 427 11.52 4.89 -14.68
N CYS A 428 11.09 5.21 -13.46
CA CYS A 428 10.04 4.52 -12.73
C CYS A 428 8.72 4.50 -13.52
N PHE A 429 8.25 5.65 -13.97
CA PHE A 429 7.01 5.77 -14.74
C PHE A 429 7.10 5.07 -16.09
N PHE A 430 8.26 5.15 -16.76
CA PHE A 430 8.50 4.45 -18.01
C PHE A 430 8.44 2.94 -17.81
N VAL A 431 9.16 2.40 -16.83
CA VAL A 431 9.25 0.95 -16.60
C VAL A 431 7.90 0.38 -16.17
N MET A 432 7.22 0.99 -15.21
CA MET A 432 5.90 0.54 -14.76
C MET A 432 4.89 0.49 -15.90
N ASP A 433 4.80 1.58 -16.70
CA ASP A 433 3.83 1.68 -17.78
C ASP A 433 4.19 0.78 -18.97
N TYR A 434 5.47 0.61 -19.27
CA TYR A 434 5.94 -0.31 -20.30
C TYR A 434 5.66 -1.78 -19.92
N VAL A 435 5.88 -2.15 -18.68
CA VAL A 435 5.63 -3.53 -18.22
C VAL A 435 4.13 -3.83 -18.18
N CYS A 436 3.34 -2.99 -17.56
CA CYS A 436 1.94 -3.28 -17.24
C CYS A 436 0.94 -2.86 -18.32
N GLY A 437 1.20 -1.73 -19.00
CA GLY A 437 0.28 -1.13 -19.95
C GLY A 437 -1.04 -0.66 -19.33
N ASP A 438 -2.13 -0.76 -20.12
CA ASP A 438 -3.46 -0.32 -19.69
C ASP A 438 -4.00 -1.21 -18.55
N THR A 439 -4.11 -0.64 -17.36
CA THR A 439 -4.55 -1.31 -16.13
C THR A 439 -5.98 -1.87 -16.22
N ARG A 440 -6.85 -1.28 -17.06
CA ARG A 440 -8.22 -1.78 -17.26
C ARG A 440 -8.28 -3.08 -18.06
N ARG A 441 -7.23 -3.35 -18.82
CA ARG A 441 -7.10 -4.54 -19.67
C ARG A 441 -6.19 -5.59 -19.08
N SER A 442 -5.29 -5.17 -18.19
CA SER A 442 -4.24 -6.00 -17.62
C SER A 442 -4.41 -6.15 -16.10
N PRO A 443 -4.67 -7.36 -15.57
CA PRO A 443 -4.69 -7.61 -14.14
C PRO A 443 -3.34 -7.29 -13.46
N TRP A 444 -2.24 -7.42 -14.21
CA TRP A 444 -0.90 -7.07 -13.77
C TRP A 444 -0.75 -5.59 -13.46
N GLY A 445 -1.40 -4.75 -14.29
CA GLY A 445 -1.47 -3.32 -14.04
C GLY A 445 -2.24 -2.98 -12.77
N LEU A 446 -3.30 -3.73 -12.44
CA LEU A 446 -4.04 -3.54 -11.18
C LEU A 446 -3.21 -3.92 -9.95
N LEU A 447 -2.35 -4.96 -10.06
CA LEU A 447 -1.39 -5.29 -9.01
C LEU A 447 -0.40 -4.13 -8.79
N MET A 448 0.15 -3.57 -9.87
CA MET A 448 1.04 -2.42 -9.78
C MET A 448 0.35 -1.19 -9.17
N VAL A 449 -0.93 -0.95 -9.49
CA VAL A 449 -1.75 0.11 -8.85
C VAL A 449 -1.91 -0.15 -7.34
N ALA A 450 -2.12 -1.40 -6.94
CA ALA A 450 -2.19 -1.76 -5.51
C ALA A 450 -0.85 -1.51 -4.81
N MET A 451 0.28 -1.86 -5.43
CA MET A 451 1.61 -1.54 -4.90
C MET A 451 1.84 -0.02 -4.78
N CYS A 452 1.43 0.76 -5.77
CA CYS A 452 1.54 2.23 -5.71
C CYS A 452 0.73 2.83 -4.56
N SER A 453 -0.35 2.19 -4.10
CA SER A 453 -1.22 2.77 -3.07
C SER A 453 -0.56 3.00 -1.70
N HIS A 454 0.47 2.22 -1.38
CA HIS A 454 1.24 2.39 -0.15
C HIS A 454 2.68 2.86 -0.40
N ILE A 455 3.27 2.52 -1.57
CA ILE A 455 4.65 2.89 -1.87
C ILE A 455 4.77 4.39 -2.18
N ALA A 456 3.83 4.93 -2.96
CA ALA A 456 3.95 6.31 -3.44
C ALA A 456 3.91 7.39 -2.34
N PRO A 457 3.08 7.29 -1.28
CA PRO A 457 3.01 8.36 -0.28
C PRO A 457 4.15 8.34 0.74
N GLU A 458 4.66 7.14 1.13
CA GLU A 458 5.40 7.00 2.38
C GLU A 458 6.72 6.19 2.27
N GLN A 459 7.10 5.67 1.10
CA GLN A 459 8.32 4.86 0.98
C GLN A 459 9.52 5.64 0.42
N MET A 460 9.68 6.90 0.79
CA MET A 460 10.86 7.70 0.40
C MET A 460 11.12 7.61 -1.12
N LEU A 461 12.26 8.06 -1.58
CA LEU A 461 12.68 7.91 -2.97
C LEU A 461 13.08 6.46 -3.30
N GLY A 462 13.46 5.69 -2.29
CA GLY A 462 13.69 4.25 -2.38
C GLY A 462 12.48 3.46 -2.86
N GLY A 463 11.25 3.91 -2.54
CA GLY A 463 10.02 3.32 -3.09
C GLY A 463 9.92 3.49 -4.61
N ALA A 464 10.30 4.63 -5.16
CA ALA A 464 10.36 4.83 -6.61
C ALA A 464 11.48 3.99 -7.24
N PHE A 465 12.61 3.82 -6.54
CA PHE A 465 13.68 2.92 -6.96
C PHE A 465 13.22 1.44 -6.97
N TYR A 466 12.49 1.00 -5.95
CA TYR A 466 11.87 -0.33 -5.90
C TYR A 466 10.90 -0.55 -7.06
N LEU A 467 10.02 0.42 -7.35
CA LEU A 467 9.09 0.36 -8.48
C LEU A 467 9.78 0.50 -9.85
N THR A 468 11.06 0.84 -9.88
CA THR A 468 11.88 0.84 -11.09
C THR A 468 12.53 -0.52 -11.33
N THR A 469 12.83 -1.27 -10.27
CA THR A 469 13.68 -2.46 -10.27
C THR A 469 12.93 -3.73 -9.83
N ILE A 470 12.88 -4.01 -8.54
CA ILE A 470 12.31 -5.26 -7.99
C ILE A 470 10.82 -5.36 -8.26
N GLY A 471 10.06 -4.27 -8.13
CA GLY A 471 8.61 -4.27 -8.32
C GLY A 471 8.18 -4.77 -9.70
N PRO A 472 8.66 -4.19 -10.81
CA PRO A 472 8.38 -4.68 -12.16
C PRO A 472 8.88 -6.11 -12.42
N MET A 473 10.06 -6.47 -11.91
CA MET A 473 10.57 -7.85 -12.01
C MET A 473 9.65 -8.84 -11.30
N THR A 474 9.16 -8.49 -10.12
CA THR A 474 8.18 -9.29 -9.36
C THR A 474 6.87 -9.43 -10.14
N VAL A 475 6.35 -8.32 -10.69
CA VAL A 475 5.12 -8.37 -11.51
C VAL A 475 5.30 -9.26 -12.74
N ILE A 476 6.43 -9.16 -13.45
CA ILE A 476 6.74 -10.03 -14.60
C ILE A 476 6.77 -11.50 -14.17
N PHE A 477 7.52 -11.81 -13.11
CA PHE A 477 7.67 -13.17 -12.60
C PHE A 477 6.34 -13.78 -12.17
N VAL A 478 5.59 -13.07 -11.31
CA VAL A 478 4.31 -13.54 -10.78
C VAL A 478 3.27 -13.67 -11.90
N SER A 479 3.25 -12.72 -12.85
CA SER A 479 2.35 -12.74 -14.00
C SER A 479 2.63 -13.89 -14.94
N PHE A 480 3.90 -14.18 -15.21
CA PHE A 480 4.30 -15.30 -16.05
C PHE A 480 3.88 -16.64 -15.42
N LEU A 481 4.15 -16.82 -14.13
CA LEU A 481 3.72 -18.03 -13.42
C LEU A 481 2.18 -18.15 -13.38
N ALA A 482 1.47 -17.04 -13.11
CA ALA A 482 0.01 -17.00 -13.10
C ALA A 482 -0.61 -17.33 -14.46
N ALA A 483 0.05 -16.95 -15.57
CA ALA A 483 -0.47 -17.23 -16.90
C ALA A 483 -0.23 -18.68 -17.34
N TYR A 484 0.93 -19.25 -17.03
CA TYR A 484 1.37 -20.51 -17.64
C TYR A 484 1.49 -21.70 -16.68
N VAL A 485 1.84 -21.47 -15.42
CA VAL A 485 2.15 -22.56 -14.46
C VAL A 485 1.02 -22.78 -13.46
N LEU A 486 0.56 -21.72 -12.81
CA LEU A 486 -0.41 -21.83 -11.72
C LEU A 486 -1.82 -22.27 -12.12
N PRO A 487 -2.29 -22.09 -13.38
CA PRO A 487 -3.53 -22.70 -13.84
C PRO A 487 -3.52 -24.24 -13.76
N LEU A 488 -2.35 -24.88 -13.82
CA LEU A 488 -2.24 -26.35 -13.66
C LEU A 488 -2.67 -26.77 -12.25
N ILE A 489 -2.22 -26.03 -11.22
CA ILE A 489 -2.56 -26.27 -9.81
C ILE A 489 -4.06 -26.02 -9.59
N GLY A 490 -4.56 -24.86 -10.06
CA GLY A 490 -5.98 -24.50 -9.94
C GLY A 490 -6.92 -25.52 -10.60
N ASN A 491 -6.57 -26.00 -11.79
CA ASN A 491 -7.35 -26.98 -12.54
C ASN A 491 -7.48 -28.33 -11.82
N VAL A 492 -6.44 -28.78 -11.13
CA VAL A 492 -6.51 -30.05 -10.35
C VAL A 492 -7.58 -29.95 -9.27
N LEU A 493 -7.68 -28.80 -8.60
CA LEU A 493 -8.65 -28.60 -7.53
C LEU A 493 -10.07 -28.38 -8.05
N ILE A 494 -10.24 -27.64 -9.14
CA ILE A 494 -11.54 -27.45 -9.78
C ILE A 494 -12.10 -28.79 -10.28
N LYS A 495 -11.28 -29.61 -10.93
CA LYS A 495 -11.70 -30.93 -11.39
C LYS A 495 -12.08 -31.87 -10.24
N ARG A 496 -11.33 -31.87 -9.13
CA ARG A 496 -11.66 -32.66 -7.93
C ARG A 496 -12.98 -32.21 -7.29
N SER A 497 -13.21 -30.92 -7.21
CA SER A 497 -14.49 -30.36 -6.70
C SER A 497 -15.66 -30.74 -7.59
N GLY A 498 -15.51 -30.67 -8.92
CA GLY A 498 -16.54 -31.07 -9.88
C GLY A 498 -16.85 -32.58 -9.83
N ALA A 499 -15.83 -33.40 -9.64
CA ALA A 499 -16.02 -34.84 -9.49
C ALA A 499 -16.76 -35.22 -8.19
N GLY A 500 -16.46 -34.51 -7.08
CA GLY A 500 -17.16 -34.71 -5.81
C GLY A 500 -18.66 -34.33 -5.91
N VAL A 501 -18.97 -33.18 -6.51
CA VAL A 501 -20.35 -32.76 -6.73
C VAL A 501 -21.12 -33.71 -7.65
N ALA A 502 -20.49 -34.21 -8.72
CA ALA A 502 -21.10 -35.19 -9.62
C ALA A 502 -21.35 -36.54 -8.93
N ALA A 503 -20.46 -36.97 -8.04
CA ALA A 503 -20.64 -38.18 -7.25
C ALA A 503 -21.80 -38.03 -6.24
N THR A 504 -21.90 -36.90 -5.58
CA THR A 504 -22.98 -36.59 -4.62
C THR A 504 -24.34 -36.48 -5.35
N LEU A 505 -24.41 -35.87 -6.51
CA LEU A 505 -25.62 -35.79 -7.33
C LEU A 505 -26.03 -37.18 -7.83
N ARG A 506 -25.09 -38.05 -8.23
CA ARG A 506 -25.40 -39.43 -8.64
C ARG A 506 -25.91 -40.26 -7.46
N SER A 507 -25.36 -40.12 -6.27
CA SER A 507 -25.85 -40.81 -5.07
C SER A 507 -27.26 -40.37 -4.67
N HIS A 508 -27.57 -39.06 -4.74
CA HIS A 508 -28.92 -38.53 -4.48
C HIS A 508 -29.95 -39.00 -5.52
N THR A 509 -29.53 -39.08 -6.79
CA THR A 509 -30.42 -39.57 -7.87
C THR A 509 -30.66 -41.08 -7.73
N ALA A 510 -29.63 -41.82 -7.36
CA ALA A 510 -29.77 -43.27 -7.12
C ALA A 510 -30.67 -43.59 -5.90
N ALA A 511 -30.50 -42.82 -4.80
CA ALA A 511 -31.36 -42.94 -3.62
C ALA A 511 -32.83 -42.56 -3.90
N ARG A 512 -33.07 -41.60 -4.76
CA ARG A 512 -34.42 -41.21 -5.16
C ARG A 512 -35.09 -42.22 -6.07
N THR A 513 -34.33 -42.84 -6.98
CA THR A 513 -34.82 -43.94 -7.85
C THR A 513 -35.11 -45.24 -7.09
N SER A 514 -34.33 -45.57 -6.06
CA SER A 514 -34.62 -46.73 -5.20
C SER A 514 -35.90 -46.54 -4.38
N ARG A 515 -36.11 -45.37 -3.79
CA ARG A 515 -37.37 -45.04 -3.05
C ARG A 515 -38.62 -45.13 -3.95
N LEU A 516 -38.55 -44.66 -5.19
CA LEU A 516 -39.66 -44.73 -6.15
C LEU A 516 -39.93 -46.14 -6.65
N ARG A 517 -38.97 -47.06 -6.49
CA ARG A 517 -39.11 -48.49 -6.85
C ARG A 517 -39.76 -49.29 -5.72
N ASP A 518 -39.46 -48.94 -4.47
CA ASP A 518 -40.08 -49.57 -3.30
C ASP A 518 -41.53 -49.13 -3.08
N GLU A 519 -41.94 -47.94 -3.55
CA GLU A 519 -43.33 -47.48 -3.48
C GLU A 519 -44.26 -48.10 -4.58
N ARG A 520 -43.72 -48.92 -5.50
CA ARG A 520 -44.49 -49.54 -6.60
C ARG A 520 -44.64 -51.06 -6.49
N LEU A 521 -44.32 -51.63 -5.35
CA LEU A 521 -44.62 -53.05 -5.10
C LEU A 521 -45.92 -53.15 -4.30
N PRO A 522 -46.95 -53.90 -4.84
CA PRO A 522 -48.26 -54.00 -4.22
C PRO A 522 -48.28 -54.77 -2.91
#